data_c0e7f37265cf8157f54616229745ec4f
#
_entry.id   c0e7f37265cf8157f54616229745ec4f
#
_cell.length_a   1.000
_cell.length_b   1.000
_cell.length_c   1.000
_cell.angle_alpha   90.00
_cell.angle_beta   90.00
_cell.angle_gamma   90.00
#
_symmetry.space_group_name_H-M   'P 1'
#
loop_
_entity.id
_entity.type
_entity.pdbx_description
1 polymer ?
#
loop_
_entity_poly.entity_id
_entity_poly.type
_entity_poly.pdbx_seq_one_letter_code
_entity_poly.pdbx_strand_id
1 'polypeptide(L)'
;MVNTTAEDSSPSSLRLGEMDEADISSRDSSILHAIQEEGLTVFTFDGLKRMLGVHQEKLSRVLGRLEEEGLLERVPGGYSVTHRGSMFSPRPLNIVQPRIPIVQSLLPADIDLGQIIAGLKGRWFGSLRWLGYSQNEEGTVLKWITEDDAIQIDAKFTEAFLSIEAKVGEEKDTGQAVKAAHQLLGFISRLYNGPKRARGMTAPVAFYQDPFS
;
A
#
# COMPACT_ATOMS: atom_id res chain seq x y z
N MET A 1 -60.26 -28.38 -35.67
CA MET A 1 -60.86 -27.13 -35.24
C MET A 1 -60.25 -26.73 -33.92
N VAL A 2 -59.82 -25.50 -33.87
CA VAL A 2 -59.41 -24.66 -32.77
C VAL A 2 -58.01 -24.90 -32.18
N ASN A 3 -57.08 -24.06 -32.65
CA ASN A 3 -55.83 -23.66 -32.06
C ASN A 3 -56.07 -23.02 -30.68
N THR A 4 -55.21 -23.28 -29.73
CA THR A 4 -54.98 -22.34 -28.62
C THR A 4 -53.48 -22.24 -28.40
N THR A 5 -52.98 -21.07 -28.80
CA THR A 5 -51.63 -20.58 -28.57
C THR A 5 -51.47 -20.24 -27.08
N ALA A 6 -50.51 -20.86 -26.41
CA ALA A 6 -50.04 -20.42 -25.07
C ALA A 6 -48.81 -19.57 -25.28
N GLU A 7 -48.90 -18.29 -24.93
CA GLU A 7 -47.79 -17.36 -24.83
C GLU A 7 -46.94 -17.73 -23.60
N ASP A 8 -45.73 -18.13 -23.88
CA ASP A 8 -44.69 -18.34 -22.88
C ASP A 8 -43.97 -16.99 -22.61
N SER A 9 -44.42 -16.34 -21.54
CA SER A 9 -43.76 -15.13 -21.01
C SER A 9 -42.66 -15.53 -20.05
N SER A 10 -41.48 -15.79 -20.59
CA SER A 10 -40.27 -15.92 -19.76
C SER A 10 -39.85 -14.57 -19.19
N PRO A 11 -39.65 -14.42 -17.87
CA PRO A 11 -39.11 -13.22 -17.28
C PRO A 11 -37.65 -13.06 -17.67
N SER A 12 -37.35 -11.94 -18.27
CA SER A 12 -35.98 -11.46 -18.52
C SER A 12 -35.16 -11.54 -17.25
N SER A 13 -34.32 -12.56 -17.14
CA SER A 13 -33.24 -12.59 -16.17
C SER A 13 -32.32 -11.40 -16.51
N LEU A 14 -32.32 -10.42 -15.63
CA LEU A 14 -31.32 -9.37 -15.57
C LEU A 14 -29.94 -10.02 -15.49
N ARG A 15 -29.29 -10.15 -16.64
CA ARG A 15 -27.86 -10.40 -16.69
C ARG A 15 -27.20 -9.18 -16.07
N LEU A 16 -26.82 -9.30 -14.79
CA LEU A 16 -25.80 -8.43 -14.20
C LEU A 16 -24.59 -8.54 -15.10
N GLY A 17 -24.20 -7.40 -15.68
CA GLY A 17 -23.24 -7.32 -16.76
C GLY A 17 -21.98 -8.14 -16.50
N GLU A 18 -21.72 -9.06 -17.40
CA GLU A 18 -20.38 -9.41 -17.78
C GLU A 18 -19.71 -8.10 -18.17
N MET A 19 -18.88 -7.56 -17.26
CA MET A 19 -18.02 -6.42 -17.56
C MET A 19 -17.10 -6.89 -18.68
N ASP A 20 -17.19 -6.19 -19.81
CA ASP A 20 -16.37 -6.42 -20.99
C ASP A 20 -14.87 -6.35 -20.59
N GLU A 21 -14.23 -7.51 -20.32
CA GLU A 21 -12.78 -7.65 -20.21
C GLU A 21 -12.07 -7.24 -21.52
N ALA A 22 -12.83 -6.99 -22.59
CA ALA A 22 -12.32 -6.74 -23.93
C ALA A 22 -11.78 -5.31 -24.14
N ASP A 23 -12.11 -4.34 -23.29
CA ASP A 23 -11.75 -2.94 -23.53
C ASP A 23 -10.40 -2.53 -22.90
N ILE A 24 -9.86 -3.30 -21.95
CA ILE A 24 -8.56 -2.99 -21.35
C ILE A 24 -7.45 -3.60 -22.21
N SER A 25 -6.59 -2.74 -22.77
CA SER A 25 -5.43 -3.21 -23.53
C SER A 25 -4.58 -4.20 -22.69
N SER A 26 -4.02 -5.23 -23.33
CA SER A 26 -3.18 -6.23 -22.63
C SER A 26 -2.01 -5.61 -21.82
N ARG A 27 -1.58 -4.40 -22.21
CA ARG A 27 -0.53 -3.64 -21.51
C ARG A 27 -1.08 -2.92 -20.27
N ASP A 28 -2.30 -2.45 -20.31
CA ASP A 28 -2.95 -1.78 -19.19
C ASP A 28 -3.29 -2.82 -18.11
N SER A 29 -3.76 -3.98 -18.53
CA SER A 29 -3.97 -5.14 -17.67
C SER A 29 -2.68 -5.58 -16.95
N SER A 30 -1.53 -5.56 -17.61
CA SER A 30 -0.27 -5.96 -16.96
C SER A 30 0.21 -4.98 -15.88
N ILE A 31 -0.04 -3.67 -16.06
CA ILE A 31 0.28 -2.67 -15.02
C ILE A 31 -0.68 -2.80 -13.84
N LEU A 32 -1.98 -2.93 -14.09
CA LEU A 32 -2.96 -3.15 -13.03
C LEU A 32 -2.69 -4.45 -12.26
N HIS A 33 -2.31 -5.51 -12.99
CA HIS A 33 -1.90 -6.77 -12.37
C HIS A 33 -0.70 -6.60 -11.43
N ALA A 34 0.34 -5.90 -11.86
CA ALA A 34 1.51 -5.65 -11.01
C ALA A 34 1.17 -4.84 -9.75
N ILE A 35 0.25 -3.86 -9.84
CA ILE A 35 -0.28 -3.12 -8.70
C ILE A 35 -0.98 -4.06 -7.72
N GLN A 36 -1.77 -5.01 -8.23
CA GLN A 36 -2.50 -5.98 -7.44
C GLN A 36 -1.61 -7.07 -6.84
N GLU A 37 -0.64 -7.60 -7.60
CA GLU A 37 0.35 -8.57 -7.09
C GLU A 37 1.14 -8.00 -5.91
N GLU A 38 1.47 -6.71 -5.96
CA GLU A 38 2.08 -6.02 -4.84
C GLU A 38 1.08 -5.66 -3.73
N GLY A 39 -0.20 -5.89 -3.94
CA GLY A 39 -1.26 -5.56 -3.00
C GLY A 39 -1.34 -4.05 -2.71
N LEU A 40 -0.91 -3.20 -3.64
CA LEU A 40 -0.92 -1.75 -3.44
C LEU A 40 -2.35 -1.21 -3.40
N THR A 41 -2.72 -0.58 -2.29
CA THR A 41 -3.97 0.17 -2.16
C THR A 41 -3.76 1.62 -2.59
N VAL A 42 -2.66 2.22 -2.16
CA VAL A 42 -2.25 3.58 -2.54
C VAL A 42 -0.77 3.57 -2.93
N PHE A 43 -0.42 4.26 -4.00
CA PHE A 43 0.95 4.32 -4.51
C PHE A 43 1.27 5.65 -5.17
N THR A 44 2.56 5.96 -5.29
CA THR A 44 3.04 7.15 -6.00
C THR A 44 3.37 6.83 -7.45
N PHE A 45 3.26 7.83 -8.33
CA PHE A 45 3.67 7.69 -9.72
C PHE A 45 5.14 7.28 -9.85
N ASP A 46 6.03 7.96 -9.15
CA ASP A 46 7.47 7.69 -9.20
C ASP A 46 7.83 6.32 -8.59
N GLY A 47 7.14 5.91 -7.54
CA GLY A 47 7.30 4.58 -6.95
C GLY A 47 6.92 3.48 -7.91
N LEU A 48 5.73 3.60 -8.52
CA LEU A 48 5.26 2.63 -9.51
C LEU A 48 6.15 2.61 -10.77
N LYS A 49 6.60 3.78 -11.24
CA LYS A 49 7.52 3.89 -12.38
C LYS A 49 8.82 3.11 -12.13
N ARG A 50 9.41 3.25 -10.93
CA ARG A 50 10.59 2.48 -10.51
C ARG A 50 10.29 1.00 -10.47
N MET A 51 9.25 0.60 -9.74
CA MET A 51 8.87 -0.80 -9.57
C MET A 51 8.70 -1.54 -10.91
N LEU A 52 8.16 -0.85 -11.93
CA LEU A 52 7.87 -1.45 -13.23
C LEU A 52 9.00 -1.26 -14.26
N GLY A 53 10.00 -0.40 -13.98
CA GLY A 53 11.05 -0.06 -14.94
C GLY A 53 10.53 0.53 -16.26
N VAL A 54 9.34 1.17 -16.25
CA VAL A 54 8.69 1.66 -17.48
C VAL A 54 8.95 3.14 -17.71
N HIS A 55 8.92 3.54 -18.98
CA HIS A 55 9.07 4.94 -19.34
C HIS A 55 7.90 5.79 -18.86
N GLN A 56 8.18 7.02 -18.39
CA GLN A 56 7.22 7.94 -17.79
C GLN A 56 5.97 8.18 -18.65
N GLU A 57 6.13 8.45 -19.95
CA GLU A 57 4.99 8.70 -20.83
C GLU A 57 4.06 7.48 -20.96
N LYS A 58 4.67 6.29 -21.08
CA LYS A 58 3.88 5.05 -21.16
C LYS A 58 3.06 4.85 -19.92
N LEU A 59 3.67 5.00 -18.73
CA LEU A 59 2.98 4.88 -17.45
C LEU A 59 1.88 5.92 -17.31
N SER A 60 2.15 7.19 -17.64
CA SER A 60 1.17 8.27 -17.55
C SER A 60 -0.09 7.99 -18.40
N ARG A 61 0.09 7.49 -19.64
CA ARG A 61 -1.05 7.15 -20.52
C ARG A 61 -1.87 5.99 -19.97
N VAL A 62 -1.20 4.96 -19.42
CA VAL A 62 -1.91 3.81 -18.84
C VAL A 62 -2.68 4.22 -17.59
N LEU A 63 -2.04 4.95 -16.66
CA LEU A 63 -2.72 5.41 -15.46
C LEU A 63 -3.91 6.34 -15.78
N GLY A 64 -3.79 7.19 -16.81
CA GLY A 64 -4.90 8.02 -17.28
C GLY A 64 -6.10 7.18 -17.76
N ARG A 65 -5.86 6.12 -18.55
CA ARG A 65 -6.96 5.23 -18.99
C ARG A 65 -7.57 4.47 -17.84
N LEU A 66 -6.75 3.91 -16.92
CA LEU A 66 -7.26 3.21 -15.74
C LEU A 66 -8.07 4.14 -14.81
N GLU A 67 -7.73 5.44 -14.78
CA GLU A 67 -8.49 6.48 -14.08
C GLU A 67 -9.81 6.76 -14.79
N GLU A 68 -9.82 6.91 -16.13
CA GLU A 68 -11.02 7.10 -16.96
C GLU A 68 -11.99 5.91 -16.86
N GLU A 69 -11.47 4.69 -16.76
CA GLU A 69 -12.25 3.47 -16.54
C GLU A 69 -12.72 3.28 -15.09
N GLY A 70 -12.31 4.18 -14.18
CA GLY A 70 -12.69 4.13 -12.78
C GLY A 70 -12.05 2.98 -11.98
N LEU A 71 -10.94 2.43 -12.47
CA LEU A 71 -10.15 1.38 -11.77
C LEU A 71 -9.17 1.98 -10.78
N LEU A 72 -8.71 3.20 -11.06
CA LEU A 72 -7.88 4.03 -10.20
C LEU A 72 -8.55 5.38 -9.96
N GLU A 73 -8.15 6.03 -8.87
CA GLU A 73 -8.51 7.42 -8.57
C GLU A 73 -7.28 8.20 -8.12
N ARG A 74 -7.26 9.50 -8.38
CA ARG A 74 -6.23 10.39 -7.87
C ARG A 74 -6.50 10.75 -6.41
N VAL A 75 -5.44 10.64 -5.61
CA VAL A 75 -5.46 11.04 -4.21
C VAL A 75 -4.28 11.97 -3.90
N PRO A 76 -4.30 12.74 -2.82
CA PRO A 76 -3.14 13.52 -2.41
C PRO A 76 -1.88 12.65 -2.31
N GLY A 77 -0.89 12.95 -3.15
CA GLY A 77 0.39 12.23 -3.18
C GLY A 77 0.45 11.01 -4.08
N GLY A 78 -0.59 10.71 -4.89
CA GLY A 78 -0.51 9.58 -5.82
C GLY A 78 -1.84 9.10 -6.38
N TYR A 79 -2.00 7.79 -6.40
CA TYR A 79 -3.15 7.08 -6.91
C TYR A 79 -3.64 6.07 -5.88
N SER A 80 -4.95 5.83 -5.86
CA SER A 80 -5.61 4.78 -5.07
C SER A 80 -6.30 3.80 -6.00
N VAL A 81 -6.27 2.53 -5.64
CA VAL A 81 -7.05 1.48 -6.33
C VAL A 81 -8.49 1.58 -5.84
N THR A 82 -9.44 1.73 -6.76
CA THR A 82 -10.86 1.78 -6.43
C THR A 82 -11.39 0.38 -6.07
N HIS A 83 -12.60 0.31 -5.52
CA HIS A 83 -13.27 -0.98 -5.28
C HIS A 83 -13.42 -1.77 -6.59
N ARG A 84 -13.77 -1.11 -7.70
CA ARG A 84 -13.84 -1.73 -9.03
C ARG A 84 -12.47 -2.24 -9.49
N GLY A 85 -11.40 -1.46 -9.28
CA GLY A 85 -10.02 -1.87 -9.57
C GLY A 85 -9.57 -3.08 -8.75
N SER A 86 -9.96 -3.16 -7.48
CA SER A 86 -9.61 -4.30 -6.62
C SER A 86 -10.33 -5.60 -6.99
N MET A 87 -11.51 -5.52 -7.61
CA MET A 87 -12.28 -6.68 -8.09
C MET A 87 -11.82 -7.15 -9.48
N PHE A 88 -11.09 -6.33 -10.22
CA PHE A 88 -10.52 -6.72 -11.49
C PHE A 88 -9.45 -7.79 -11.25
N SER A 89 -9.68 -9.01 -11.75
CA SER A 89 -8.76 -10.14 -11.58
C SER A 89 -8.13 -10.50 -12.92
N PRO A 90 -7.01 -9.90 -13.29
CA PRO A 90 -6.25 -10.38 -14.43
C PRO A 90 -5.68 -11.77 -14.12
N ARG A 91 -5.47 -12.59 -15.15
CA ARG A 91 -4.89 -13.93 -14.97
C ARG A 91 -3.53 -13.81 -14.29
N PRO A 92 -3.26 -14.58 -13.21
CA PRO A 92 -2.01 -14.50 -12.49
C PRO A 92 -0.84 -14.86 -13.41
N LEU A 93 0.08 -13.93 -13.58
CA LEU A 93 1.42 -14.21 -14.08
C LEU A 93 2.21 -14.77 -12.89
N ASN A 94 2.46 -16.07 -12.89
CA ASN A 94 3.06 -16.84 -11.80
C ASN A 94 4.56 -16.52 -11.60
N ILE A 95 4.93 -15.26 -11.35
CA ILE A 95 6.30 -14.88 -10.98
C ILE A 95 6.24 -14.26 -9.58
N VAL A 96 5.98 -15.08 -8.59
CA VAL A 96 6.13 -14.66 -7.19
C VAL A 96 7.62 -14.63 -6.87
N GLN A 97 8.21 -13.45 -6.87
CA GLN A 97 9.56 -13.30 -6.33
C GLN A 97 9.54 -13.59 -4.83
N PRO A 98 10.44 -14.45 -4.32
CA PRO A 98 10.46 -14.80 -2.92
C PRO A 98 10.77 -13.55 -2.07
N ARG A 99 10.03 -13.40 -0.97
CA ARG A 99 10.29 -12.37 0.05
C ARG A 99 11.18 -12.96 1.11
N ILE A 100 12.22 -12.24 1.46
CA ILE A 100 13.19 -12.65 2.49
C ILE A 100 12.81 -11.93 3.79
N PRO A 101 12.41 -12.65 4.85
CA PRO A 101 12.18 -12.03 6.14
C PRO A 101 13.51 -11.58 6.75
N ILE A 102 13.60 -10.30 7.16
CA ILE A 102 14.83 -9.73 7.74
C ILE A 102 14.62 -9.40 9.21
N VAL A 103 13.48 -8.85 9.58
CA VAL A 103 13.18 -8.43 10.95
C VAL A 103 11.78 -8.90 11.33
N GLN A 104 11.68 -9.45 12.55
CA GLN A 104 10.42 -9.61 13.27
C GLN A 104 10.59 -9.05 14.68
N SER A 105 9.67 -8.19 15.10
CA SER A 105 9.70 -7.56 16.41
C SER A 105 8.30 -7.43 16.97
N LEU A 106 8.16 -7.70 18.27
CA LEU A 106 6.96 -7.34 19.00
C LEU A 106 6.89 -5.82 19.15
N LEU A 107 5.68 -5.29 18.98
CA LEU A 107 5.40 -3.89 19.23
C LEU A 107 4.94 -3.71 20.68
N PRO A 108 5.37 -2.62 21.38
CA PRO A 108 4.85 -2.31 22.70
C PRO A 108 3.33 -2.09 22.67
N ALA A 109 2.61 -2.59 23.67
CA ALA A 109 1.14 -2.50 23.73
C ALA A 109 0.61 -1.06 23.84
N ASP A 110 1.43 -0.11 24.27
CA ASP A 110 1.07 1.31 24.43
C ASP A 110 1.44 2.17 23.22
N ILE A 111 1.80 1.54 22.09
CA ILE A 111 2.25 2.25 20.88
C ILE A 111 1.06 2.79 20.08
N ASP A 112 1.18 4.02 19.62
CA ASP A 112 0.24 4.60 18.65
C ASP A 112 0.66 4.23 17.22
N LEU A 113 0.15 3.10 16.73
CA LEU A 113 0.44 2.62 15.37
C LEU A 113 0.02 3.62 14.30
N GLY A 114 -1.10 4.31 14.49
CA GLY A 114 -1.59 5.31 13.56
C GLY A 114 -0.58 6.45 13.39
N GLN A 115 -0.02 6.93 14.49
CA GLN A 115 1.00 7.98 14.47
C GLN A 115 2.31 7.50 13.81
N ILE A 116 2.74 6.27 14.07
CA ILE A 116 3.94 5.70 13.44
C ILE A 116 3.75 5.58 11.94
N ILE A 117 2.66 4.95 11.51
CA ILE A 117 2.33 4.77 10.09
C ILE A 117 2.23 6.11 9.38
N ALA A 118 1.54 7.11 9.98
CA ALA A 118 1.47 8.46 9.43
C ALA A 118 2.85 9.14 9.35
N GLY A 119 3.71 8.89 10.33
CA GLY A 119 5.09 9.40 10.35
C GLY A 119 6.02 8.76 9.32
N LEU A 120 5.66 7.59 8.77
CA LEU A 120 6.44 6.86 7.79
C LEU A 120 5.96 7.06 6.35
N LYS A 121 4.66 7.26 6.13
CA LYS A 121 4.06 7.46 4.81
C LYS A 121 4.72 8.60 4.06
N GLY A 122 5.08 8.36 2.80
CA GLY A 122 5.69 9.35 1.92
C GLY A 122 7.17 9.66 2.19
N ARG A 123 7.80 9.07 3.19
CA ARG A 123 9.20 9.37 3.55
C ARG A 123 10.20 8.49 2.82
N TRP A 124 11.40 9.05 2.66
CA TRP A 124 12.57 8.38 2.08
C TRP A 124 13.57 8.06 3.19
N PHE A 125 14.27 6.93 3.06
CA PHE A 125 15.25 6.45 4.04
C PHE A 125 16.53 6.00 3.34
N GLY A 126 17.58 6.80 3.38
CA GLY A 126 18.81 6.51 2.65
C GLY A 126 18.54 6.34 1.15
N SER A 127 18.81 5.17 0.59
CA SER A 127 18.51 4.81 -0.80
C SER A 127 17.04 4.43 -1.05
N LEU A 128 16.25 4.20 0.02
CA LEU A 128 14.86 3.80 -0.09
C LEU A 128 13.95 4.97 -0.47
N ARG A 129 13.19 4.79 -1.53
CA ARG A 129 12.20 5.72 -2.05
C ARG A 129 10.80 5.17 -1.81
N TRP A 130 9.89 6.03 -1.38
CA TRP A 130 8.52 5.64 -1.11
C TRP A 130 7.84 5.11 -2.38
N LEU A 131 7.27 3.91 -2.28
CA LEU A 131 6.45 3.28 -3.31
C LEU A 131 4.97 3.50 -3.05
N GLY A 132 4.50 3.08 -1.87
CA GLY A 132 3.10 3.10 -1.52
C GLY A 132 2.80 2.23 -0.29
N TYR A 133 1.52 1.90 -0.12
CA TYR A 133 1.12 1.02 0.96
C TYR A 133 -0.10 0.17 0.58
N SER A 134 -0.28 -0.93 1.29
CA SER A 134 -1.51 -1.70 1.34
C SER A 134 -2.10 -1.66 2.74
N GLN A 135 -3.43 -1.70 2.82
CA GLN A 135 -4.15 -1.75 4.08
C GLN A 135 -5.32 -2.71 3.96
N ASN A 136 -5.41 -3.65 4.88
CA ASN A 136 -6.49 -4.63 4.99
C ASN A 136 -6.78 -4.92 6.46
N GLU A 137 -7.67 -5.87 6.73
CA GLU A 137 -8.03 -6.30 8.08
C GLU A 137 -6.85 -6.86 8.89
N GLU A 138 -5.83 -7.43 8.21
CA GLU A 138 -4.64 -7.98 8.86
C GLU A 138 -3.63 -6.90 9.29
N GLY A 139 -3.72 -5.68 8.74
CA GLY A 139 -2.83 -4.59 9.07
C GLY A 139 -2.45 -3.69 7.89
N THR A 140 -1.35 -2.97 8.08
CA THR A 140 -0.82 -2.04 7.08
C THR A 140 0.58 -2.46 6.66
N VAL A 141 0.83 -2.55 5.34
CA VAL A 141 2.16 -2.80 4.78
C VAL A 141 2.62 -1.55 4.06
N LEU A 142 3.69 -0.95 4.54
CA LEU A 142 4.36 0.18 3.91
C LEU A 142 5.49 -0.33 3.03
N LYS A 143 5.64 0.25 1.83
CA LYS A 143 6.55 -0.27 0.81
C LYS A 143 7.50 0.81 0.31
N TRP A 144 8.76 0.44 0.20
CA TRP A 144 9.83 1.26 -0.39
C TRP A 144 10.61 0.45 -1.42
N ILE A 145 11.19 1.15 -2.37
CA ILE A 145 12.07 0.58 -3.37
C ILE A 145 13.36 1.40 -3.44
N THR A 146 14.50 0.77 -3.70
CA THR A 146 15.77 1.47 -3.88
C THR A 146 15.78 2.29 -5.17
N GLU A 147 16.69 3.27 -5.26
CA GLU A 147 16.81 4.12 -6.46
C GLU A 147 17.15 3.35 -7.72
N ASP A 148 17.89 2.24 -7.57
CA ASP A 148 18.31 1.35 -8.64
C ASP A 148 17.30 0.23 -8.93
N ASP A 149 16.08 0.31 -8.34
CA ASP A 149 14.94 -0.62 -8.50
C ASP A 149 15.25 -2.09 -8.11
N ALA A 150 16.39 -2.34 -7.49
CA ALA A 150 16.89 -3.68 -7.27
C ALA A 150 16.42 -4.34 -5.96
N ILE A 151 16.00 -3.51 -4.99
CA ILE A 151 15.57 -3.99 -3.67
C ILE A 151 14.27 -3.29 -3.28
N GLN A 152 13.26 -4.06 -2.98
CA GLN A 152 12.04 -3.57 -2.35
C GLN A 152 12.04 -3.98 -0.88
N ILE A 153 11.66 -3.06 0.01
CA ILE A 153 11.48 -3.30 1.44
C ILE A 153 10.03 -3.08 1.80
N ASP A 154 9.43 -4.09 2.42
CA ASP A 154 8.07 -4.09 2.91
C ASP A 154 8.09 -4.12 4.44
N ALA A 155 7.43 -3.16 5.10
CA ALA A 155 7.24 -3.16 6.55
C ALA A 155 5.76 -3.38 6.88
N LYS A 156 5.43 -4.56 7.38
CA LYS A 156 4.06 -4.94 7.81
C LYS A 156 3.89 -4.63 9.29
N PHE A 157 2.88 -3.84 9.57
CA PHE A 157 2.42 -3.50 10.92
C PHE A 157 1.09 -4.21 11.19
N THR A 158 1.04 -5.00 12.23
CA THR A 158 -0.18 -5.54 12.82
C THR A 158 -0.34 -4.95 14.23
N GLU A 159 -1.40 -5.29 14.95
CA GLU A 159 -1.60 -4.79 16.32
C GLU A 159 -0.44 -5.15 17.27
N ALA A 160 0.21 -6.30 17.07
CA ALA A 160 1.23 -6.82 17.98
C ALA A 160 2.64 -6.90 17.38
N PHE A 161 2.77 -6.87 16.05
CA PHE A 161 4.03 -7.17 15.38
C PHE A 161 4.39 -6.17 14.30
N LEU A 162 5.70 -5.93 14.19
CA LEU A 162 6.35 -5.38 13.01
C LEU A 162 7.15 -6.49 12.34
N SER A 163 6.91 -6.74 11.05
CA SER A 163 7.82 -7.53 10.22
C SER A 163 8.37 -6.69 9.07
N ILE A 164 9.65 -6.86 8.77
CA ILE A 164 10.31 -6.23 7.62
C ILE A 164 10.83 -7.33 6.71
N GLU A 165 10.39 -7.31 5.47
CA GLU A 165 10.76 -8.26 4.43
C GLU A 165 11.41 -7.53 3.26
N ALA A 166 12.25 -8.23 2.51
CA ALA A 166 12.83 -7.71 1.28
C ALA A 166 12.50 -8.61 0.08
N LYS A 167 12.26 -7.97 -1.07
CA LYS A 167 12.38 -8.57 -2.39
C LYS A 167 13.70 -8.08 -2.99
N VAL A 168 14.53 -9.03 -3.42
CA VAL A 168 15.86 -8.74 -3.97
C VAL A 168 15.92 -9.30 -5.38
N GLY A 169 16.35 -8.48 -6.34
CA GLY A 169 16.61 -8.95 -7.70
C GLY A 169 17.74 -9.98 -7.74
N GLU A 170 17.73 -10.86 -8.75
CA GLU A 170 18.64 -12.03 -8.85
C GLU A 170 20.13 -11.69 -8.79
N GLU A 171 20.51 -10.47 -9.20
CA GLU A 171 21.93 -10.04 -9.27
C GLU A 171 22.40 -9.26 -8.03
N LYS A 172 21.55 -9.11 -6.99
CA LYS A 172 21.87 -8.21 -5.86
C LYS A 172 22.20 -8.96 -4.58
N ASP A 173 23.13 -8.34 -3.84
CA ASP A 173 23.57 -8.82 -2.54
C ASP A 173 22.48 -8.61 -1.46
N THR A 174 22.09 -9.69 -0.82
CA THR A 174 21.17 -9.69 0.33
C THR A 174 21.67 -8.77 1.45
N GLY A 175 22.97 -8.56 1.59
CA GLY A 175 23.59 -7.66 2.57
C GLY A 175 23.11 -6.20 2.42
N GLN A 176 22.87 -5.74 1.20
CA GLN A 176 22.32 -4.40 0.96
C GLN A 176 20.84 -4.31 1.44
N ALA A 177 20.05 -5.37 1.23
CA ALA A 177 18.68 -5.44 1.71
C ALA A 177 18.62 -5.41 3.25
N VAL A 178 19.49 -6.18 3.89
CA VAL A 178 19.62 -6.21 5.35
C VAL A 178 19.99 -4.82 5.88
N LYS A 179 20.96 -4.14 5.27
CA LYS A 179 21.34 -2.76 5.65
C LYS A 179 20.18 -1.78 5.52
N ALA A 180 19.46 -1.82 4.41
CA ALA A 180 18.30 -0.96 4.17
C ALA A 180 17.18 -1.21 5.19
N ALA A 181 16.86 -2.48 5.49
CA ALA A 181 15.88 -2.88 6.48
C ALA A 181 16.26 -2.40 7.91
N HIS A 182 17.52 -2.52 8.29
CA HIS A 182 17.99 -2.02 9.60
C HIS A 182 17.97 -0.49 9.70
N GLN A 183 18.26 0.23 8.62
CA GLN A 183 18.10 1.69 8.59
C GLN A 183 16.63 2.09 8.83
N LEU A 184 15.71 1.42 8.17
CA LEU A 184 14.27 1.64 8.35
C LEU A 184 13.85 1.30 9.79
N LEU A 185 14.27 0.14 10.32
CA LEU A 185 13.99 -0.26 11.70
C LEU A 185 14.50 0.77 12.71
N GLY A 186 15.72 1.27 12.52
CA GLY A 186 16.30 2.31 13.38
C GLY A 186 15.51 3.61 13.37
N PHE A 187 14.87 3.94 12.23
CA PHE A 187 13.98 5.10 12.15
C PHE A 187 12.64 4.83 12.84
N ILE A 188 12.03 3.67 12.60
CA ILE A 188 10.80 3.24 13.26
C ILE A 188 11.00 3.25 14.78
N SER A 189 12.10 2.67 15.27
CA SER A 189 12.43 2.63 16.70
C SER A 189 12.52 4.02 17.33
N ARG A 190 13.03 5.01 16.61
CA ARG A 190 13.08 6.41 17.09
C ARG A 190 11.70 7.05 17.17
N LEU A 191 10.75 6.66 16.31
CA LEU A 191 9.40 7.21 16.35
C LEU A 191 8.64 6.79 17.61
N TYR A 192 8.82 5.55 18.08
CA TYR A 192 8.13 5.10 19.29
C TYR A 192 8.94 5.28 20.57
N ASN A 193 10.30 5.37 20.51
CA ASN A 193 11.16 5.67 21.65
C ASN A 193 11.43 7.17 21.80
N GLY A 194 10.93 8.03 20.91
CA GLY A 194 11.06 9.48 21.05
C GLY A 194 10.45 10.00 22.34
N PRO A 195 10.81 11.20 22.80
CA PRO A 195 10.33 11.73 24.07
C PRO A 195 8.80 11.71 24.08
N LYS A 196 8.23 10.84 24.92
CA LYS A 196 6.79 10.81 25.20
C LYS A 196 6.46 12.23 25.65
N ARG A 197 5.82 13.05 24.80
CA ARG A 197 5.26 14.33 25.25
C ARG A 197 4.37 13.98 26.42
N ALA A 198 4.76 14.44 27.60
CA ALA A 198 4.00 14.26 28.84
C ALA A 198 2.58 14.75 28.59
N ARG A 199 1.64 13.84 28.34
CA ARG A 199 0.22 14.15 28.35
C ARG A 199 -0.13 14.43 29.80
N GLY A 200 -0.31 15.75 30.10
CA GLY A 200 -1.05 16.19 31.27
C GLY A 200 -0.32 16.06 32.60
N MET A 201 0.77 16.77 32.77
CA MET A 201 1.00 17.40 34.09
C MET A 201 0.32 18.77 34.03
N THR A 202 -0.93 18.85 34.49
CA THR A 202 -1.47 20.07 35.04
C THR A 202 -0.52 20.46 36.17
N ALA A 203 0.15 21.60 36.00
CA ALA A 203 0.96 22.17 37.05
C ALA A 203 0.10 22.31 38.31
N PRO A 204 0.56 21.90 39.50
CA PRO A 204 -0.17 22.19 40.71
C PRO A 204 -0.32 23.70 40.82
N VAL A 205 -1.56 24.18 40.91
CA VAL A 205 -1.87 25.56 41.24
C VAL A 205 -1.30 25.78 42.63
N ALA A 206 -0.19 26.51 42.74
CA ALA A 206 0.34 26.97 44.02
C ALA A 206 -0.66 27.97 44.58
N PHE A 207 -1.40 27.57 45.61
CA PHE A 207 -2.14 28.49 46.46
C PHE A 207 -1.12 29.34 47.22
N TYR A 208 -0.94 30.57 46.75
CA TYR A 208 -0.22 31.57 47.47
C TYR A 208 -1.15 32.01 48.62
N GLN A 209 -0.89 31.54 49.86
CA GLN A 209 -1.47 32.13 51.07
C GLN A 209 -0.68 33.38 51.39
N ASP A 210 -1.34 34.51 51.33
CA ASP A 210 -0.83 35.80 51.72
C ASP A 210 -0.65 35.82 53.25
N PRO A 211 0.54 36.07 53.82
CA PRO A 211 0.76 35.99 55.26
C PRO A 211 0.40 37.26 56.03
N PHE A 212 -0.34 38.20 55.43
CA PHE A 212 -0.76 39.43 56.10
C PHE A 212 -2.26 39.72 55.86
N SER A 213 -3.11 39.07 56.66
CA SER A 213 -4.46 39.51 56.97
C SER A 213 -4.88 38.95 58.33
#